data_767ada2af6c19a307ac994601537970f
#
_entry.id   767ada2af6c19a307ac994601537970f
#
_cell.length_a   1.000
_cell.length_b   1.000
_cell.length_c   1.000
_cell.angle_alpha   90.00
_cell.angle_beta   90.00
_cell.angle_gamma   90.00
#
_symmetry.space_group_name_H-M   'P 1'
#
loop_
_entity.id
_entity.type
_entity.pdbx_description
1 polymer ?
#
loop_
_entity_poly.entity_id
_entity_poly.type
_entity_poly.pdbx_seq_one_letter_code
_entity_poly.pdbx_strand_id
1 'polypeptide(L)'
;MALQIAIVEDLQPDAQRLQALVRQELGAVECRIFPSGDAYLQQMPARKDDLVFLDICMEGISGIETAQQLRRADPEVLIVFVTSSPEYVWDAFPVHPFDYLLKPYEEEKFRKLAAELRR
;
A
#
# COMPACT_ATOMS: atom_id res chain seq x y z
N MET A 1 16.16 5.07 11.84
CA MET A 1 14.72 5.17 12.12
C MET A 1 13.95 4.19 11.27
N ALA A 2 13.12 3.35 11.91
CA ALA A 2 12.36 2.36 11.16
C ALA A 2 11.12 3.02 10.51
N LEU A 3 10.83 2.64 9.27
CA LEU A 3 9.63 3.07 8.59
C LEU A 3 8.41 2.33 9.15
N GLN A 4 7.29 3.02 9.21
CA GLN A 4 6.01 2.42 9.55
C GLN A 4 5.28 2.17 8.23
N ILE A 5 5.04 0.90 7.93
CA ILE A 5 4.45 0.50 6.66
C ILE A 5 3.21 -0.35 6.90
N ALA A 6 2.17 -0.10 6.11
CA ALA A 6 0.95 -0.90 6.13
C ALA A 6 0.71 -1.53 4.76
N ILE A 7 0.17 -2.73 4.76
CA ILE A 7 -0.28 -3.42 3.57
C ILE A 7 -1.76 -3.72 3.76
N VAL A 8 -2.59 -3.20 2.88
CA VAL A 8 -4.04 -3.41 2.91
C VAL A 8 -4.40 -4.33 1.75
N GLU A 9 -4.61 -5.60 2.06
CA GLU A 9 -4.77 -6.65 1.07
C GLU A 9 -5.59 -7.80 1.67
N ASP A 10 -6.67 -8.22 1.00
CA ASP A 10 -7.52 -9.28 1.49
C ASP A 10 -7.06 -10.70 1.12
N LEU A 11 -6.14 -10.83 0.16
CA LEU A 11 -5.59 -12.12 -0.24
C LEU A 11 -4.32 -12.40 0.56
N GLN A 12 -4.39 -13.35 1.49
CA GLN A 12 -3.28 -13.66 2.39
C GLN A 12 -1.96 -13.99 1.68
N PRO A 13 -1.94 -14.84 0.63
CA PRO A 13 -0.67 -15.13 -0.04
C PRO A 13 -0.04 -13.88 -0.64
N ASP A 14 -0.86 -13.00 -1.22
CA ASP A 14 -0.36 -11.76 -1.83
C ASP A 14 0.18 -10.82 -0.76
N ALA A 15 -0.52 -10.69 0.36
CA ALA A 15 -0.08 -9.84 1.46
C ALA A 15 1.23 -10.32 2.06
N GLN A 16 1.36 -11.63 2.27
CA GLN A 16 2.57 -12.20 2.85
C GLN A 16 3.76 -12.07 1.92
N ARG A 17 3.55 -12.29 0.62
CA ARG A 17 4.63 -12.12 -0.36
C ARG A 17 5.11 -10.68 -0.38
N LEU A 18 4.18 -9.73 -0.39
CA LEU A 18 4.54 -8.32 -0.40
C LEU A 18 5.28 -7.93 0.88
N GLN A 19 4.81 -8.42 2.04
CA GLN A 19 5.49 -8.14 3.31
C GLN A 19 6.93 -8.66 3.30
N ALA A 20 7.15 -9.85 2.75
CA ALA A 20 8.49 -10.41 2.65
C ALA A 20 9.39 -9.54 1.77
N LEU A 21 8.87 -9.08 0.63
CA LEU A 21 9.62 -8.20 -0.28
C LEU A 21 9.92 -6.85 0.38
N VAL A 22 8.96 -6.30 1.11
CA VAL A 22 9.16 -5.04 1.83
C VAL A 22 10.33 -5.17 2.81
N ARG A 23 10.32 -6.23 3.60
CA ARG A 23 11.39 -6.46 4.58
C ARG A 23 12.74 -6.71 3.91
N GLN A 24 12.73 -7.44 2.81
CA GLN A 24 13.96 -7.75 2.07
C GLN A 24 14.59 -6.50 1.47
N GLU A 25 13.78 -5.61 0.88
CA GLU A 25 14.29 -4.48 0.12
C GLU A 25 14.40 -3.18 0.93
N LEU A 26 13.58 -3.03 1.94
CA LEU A 26 13.57 -1.79 2.74
C LEU A 26 14.19 -1.96 4.12
N GLY A 27 14.53 -3.19 4.49
CA GLY A 27 15.30 -3.44 5.71
C GLY A 27 14.47 -3.40 6.99
N ALA A 28 15.00 -2.75 8.02
CA ALA A 28 14.38 -2.72 9.34
C ALA A 28 13.16 -1.82 9.36
N VAL A 29 12.02 -2.41 9.03
CA VAL A 29 10.73 -1.69 8.96
C VAL A 29 9.71 -2.42 9.82
N GLU A 30 8.72 -1.65 10.30
CA GLU A 30 7.54 -2.25 10.91
C GLU A 30 6.48 -2.32 9.82
N CYS A 31 6.04 -3.53 9.49
CA CYS A 31 5.14 -3.76 8.36
C CYS A 31 3.95 -4.58 8.83
N ARG A 32 2.78 -3.97 8.87
CA ARG A 32 1.54 -4.63 9.30
C ARG A 32 0.62 -4.88 8.13
N ILE A 33 -0.10 -6.00 8.18
CA ILE A 33 -1.07 -6.40 7.16
C ILE A 33 -2.48 -6.19 7.71
N PHE A 34 -3.32 -5.56 6.91
CA PHE A 34 -4.74 -5.36 7.20
C PHE A 34 -5.57 -6.03 6.11
N PRO A 35 -6.58 -6.82 6.48
CA PRO A 35 -7.35 -7.57 5.48
C PRO A 35 -8.37 -6.74 4.71
N SER A 36 -8.60 -5.49 5.11
CA SER A 36 -9.58 -4.63 4.45
C SER A 36 -9.27 -3.17 4.68
N GLY A 37 -9.85 -2.32 3.84
CA GLY A 37 -9.75 -0.88 4.03
C GLY A 37 -10.42 -0.43 5.33
N ASP A 38 -11.54 -1.04 5.68
CA ASP A 38 -12.24 -0.72 6.92
C ASP A 38 -11.37 -1.01 8.14
N ALA A 39 -10.73 -2.18 8.17
CA ALA A 39 -9.84 -2.54 9.27
C ALA A 39 -8.68 -1.55 9.39
N TYR A 40 -8.13 -1.14 8.25
CA TYR A 40 -7.04 -0.17 8.26
C TYR A 40 -7.50 1.18 8.80
N LEU A 41 -8.62 1.68 8.32
CA LEU A 41 -9.11 3.00 8.71
C LEU A 41 -9.50 3.06 10.18
N GLN A 42 -9.97 1.95 10.75
CA GLN A 42 -10.32 1.91 12.18
C GLN A 42 -9.10 2.13 13.08
N GLN A 43 -7.95 1.63 12.70
CA GLN A 43 -6.74 1.78 13.53
C GLN A 43 -5.92 3.04 13.17
N MET A 44 -6.18 3.64 12.03
CA MET A 44 -5.39 4.76 11.53
C MET A 44 -5.24 5.91 12.54
N PRO A 45 -6.27 6.31 13.30
CA PRO A 45 -6.10 7.42 14.24
C PRO A 45 -5.07 7.15 15.34
N ALA A 46 -4.82 5.89 15.65
CA ALA A 46 -3.88 5.52 16.72
C ALA A 46 -2.46 5.36 16.21
N ARG A 47 -2.26 5.39 14.89
CA ARG A 47 -0.97 5.11 14.29
C ARG A 47 -0.84 5.84 12.96
N LYS A 48 0.33 6.40 12.73
CA LYS A 48 0.63 7.08 11.48
C LYS A 48 1.65 6.26 10.68
N ASP A 49 1.30 5.92 9.45
CA ASP A 49 2.20 5.17 8.57
C ASP A 49 2.93 6.12 7.63
N ASP A 50 4.15 5.73 7.27
CA ASP A 50 4.95 6.48 6.30
C ASP A 50 4.61 6.05 4.88
N LEU A 51 4.21 4.79 4.71
CA LEU A 51 3.94 4.19 3.41
C LEU A 51 2.82 3.17 3.55
N VAL A 52 1.88 3.21 2.62
CA VAL A 52 0.76 2.26 2.61
C VAL A 52 0.65 1.63 1.22
N PHE A 53 0.69 0.30 1.15
CA PHE A 53 0.39 -0.45 -0.05
C PHE A 53 -1.08 -0.84 -0.01
N LEU A 54 -1.82 -0.50 -1.05
CA LEU A 54 -3.27 -0.71 -1.11
C LEU A 54 -3.68 -1.49 -2.34
N ASP A 55 -4.39 -2.60 -2.15
CA ASP A 55 -5.08 -3.23 -3.27
C ASP A 55 -6.37 -2.43 -3.52
N ILE A 56 -6.71 -2.25 -4.79
CA ILE A 56 -7.91 -1.51 -5.17
C ILE A 56 -9.16 -2.38 -5.03
N CYS A 57 -9.09 -3.62 -5.49
CA CYS A 57 -10.25 -4.51 -5.54
C CYS A 57 -10.29 -5.42 -4.32
N MET A 58 -11.06 -5.03 -3.31
CA MET A 58 -11.23 -5.77 -2.07
C MET A 58 -12.71 -5.82 -1.70
N GLU A 59 -13.07 -6.76 -0.84
CA GLU A 59 -14.41 -6.77 -0.28
C GLU A 59 -14.60 -5.58 0.64
N GLY A 60 -15.82 -5.04 0.67
CA GLY A 60 -16.14 -3.86 1.47
C GLY A 60 -15.71 -2.59 0.77
N ILE A 61 -15.14 -1.67 1.53
CA ILE A 61 -14.68 -0.41 0.97
C ILE A 61 -13.47 -0.67 0.05
N SER A 62 -13.50 -0.06 -1.14
CA SER A 62 -12.43 -0.24 -2.11
C SER A 62 -11.13 0.42 -1.67
N GLY A 63 -10.02 0.01 -2.31
CA GLY A 63 -8.73 0.63 -2.04
C GLY A 63 -8.70 2.10 -2.39
N ILE A 64 -9.42 2.50 -3.43
CA ILE A 64 -9.49 3.91 -3.81
C ILE A 64 -10.20 4.74 -2.75
N GLU A 65 -11.33 4.24 -2.24
CA GLU A 65 -12.04 4.93 -1.16
C GLU A 65 -11.21 5.00 0.11
N THR A 66 -10.50 3.91 0.42
CA THR A 66 -9.58 3.89 1.55
C THR A 66 -8.50 4.95 1.38
N ALA A 67 -7.93 5.04 0.18
CA ALA A 67 -6.89 6.02 -0.11
C ALA A 67 -7.42 7.45 -0.01
N GLN A 68 -8.65 7.69 -0.45
CA GLN A 68 -9.25 9.01 -0.36
C GLN A 68 -9.38 9.47 1.09
N GLN A 69 -9.84 8.58 1.97
CA GLN A 69 -9.98 8.89 3.38
C GLN A 69 -8.62 9.06 4.05
N LEU A 70 -7.67 8.20 3.70
CA LEU A 70 -6.31 8.30 4.22
C LEU A 70 -5.66 9.63 3.81
N ARG A 71 -5.80 10.00 2.54
CA ARG A 71 -5.18 11.23 2.04
C ARG A 71 -5.77 12.48 2.70
N ARG A 72 -7.06 12.45 3.02
CA ARG A 72 -7.67 13.56 3.75
C ARG A 72 -7.11 13.68 5.17
N ALA A 73 -6.81 12.55 5.79
CA ALA A 73 -6.25 12.54 7.15
C ALA A 73 -4.76 12.82 7.17
N ASP A 74 -4.04 12.43 6.11
CA ASP A 74 -2.58 12.58 6.03
C ASP A 74 -2.17 12.96 4.62
N PRO A 75 -1.91 14.25 4.36
CA PRO A 75 -1.51 14.70 3.03
C PRO A 75 -0.13 14.19 2.59
N GLU A 76 0.69 13.70 3.50
CA GLU A 76 2.08 13.37 3.20
C GLU A 76 2.39 11.88 3.09
N VAL A 77 1.47 11.01 3.51
CA VAL A 77 1.71 9.57 3.44
C VAL A 77 1.94 9.13 2.00
N LEU A 78 2.90 8.23 1.80
CA LEU A 78 3.14 7.65 0.49
C LEU A 78 2.16 6.50 0.27
N ILE A 79 1.49 6.51 -0.87
CA ILE A 79 0.52 5.47 -1.23
C ILE A 79 0.99 4.78 -2.50
N VAL A 80 1.07 3.45 -2.45
CA VAL A 80 1.36 2.62 -3.62
C VAL A 80 0.19 1.66 -3.80
N PHE A 81 -0.46 1.73 -4.96
CA PHE A 81 -1.52 0.78 -5.27
C PHE A 81 -0.93 -0.51 -5.82
N VAL A 82 -1.42 -1.64 -5.34
CA VAL A 82 -0.99 -2.97 -5.78
C VAL A 82 -2.23 -3.75 -6.18
N THR A 83 -2.47 -3.90 -7.48
CA THR A 83 -3.72 -4.50 -7.95
C THR A 83 -3.55 -5.19 -9.28
N SER A 84 -4.47 -6.10 -9.61
CA SER A 84 -4.53 -6.75 -10.91
C SER A 84 -5.41 -5.99 -11.91
N SER A 85 -5.97 -4.85 -11.50
CA SER A 85 -6.95 -4.11 -12.31
C SER A 85 -6.39 -2.78 -12.78
N PRO A 86 -5.73 -2.74 -13.96
CA PRO A 86 -5.11 -1.51 -14.47
C PRO A 86 -6.11 -0.42 -14.84
N GLU A 87 -7.36 -0.77 -15.04
CA GLU A 87 -8.40 0.18 -15.42
C GLU A 87 -8.66 1.25 -14.37
N TYR A 88 -8.22 1.04 -13.13
CA TYR A 88 -8.44 1.99 -12.04
C TYR A 88 -7.33 3.02 -11.88
N VAL A 89 -6.32 3.01 -12.76
CA VAL A 89 -5.20 3.96 -12.65
C VAL A 89 -5.69 5.41 -12.64
N TRP A 90 -6.62 5.74 -13.53
CA TRP A 90 -7.13 7.10 -13.62
C TRP A 90 -7.96 7.50 -12.40
N ASP A 91 -8.72 6.55 -11.83
CA ASP A 91 -9.52 6.82 -10.64
C ASP A 91 -8.64 7.05 -9.41
N ALA A 92 -7.45 6.46 -9.40
CA ALA A 92 -6.50 6.62 -8.29
C ALA A 92 -5.71 7.93 -8.37
N PHE A 93 -5.65 8.56 -9.53
CA PHE A 93 -4.83 9.74 -9.76
C PHE A 93 -5.10 10.88 -8.76
N PRO A 94 -6.36 11.19 -8.41
CA PRO A 94 -6.63 12.32 -7.50
C PRO A 94 -6.04 12.18 -6.10
N VAL A 95 -5.68 10.97 -5.64
CA VAL A 95 -5.06 10.82 -4.32
C VAL A 95 -3.55 10.94 -4.38
N HIS A 96 -3.00 11.25 -5.55
CA HIS A 96 -1.55 11.45 -5.75
C HIS A 96 -0.72 10.26 -5.26
N PRO A 97 -0.92 9.05 -5.83
CA PRO A 97 -0.14 7.90 -5.41
C PRO A 97 1.33 8.08 -5.80
N PHE A 98 2.21 7.50 -4.98
CA PHE A 98 3.62 7.49 -5.31
C PHE A 98 3.89 6.60 -6.53
N ASP A 99 3.23 5.45 -6.60
CA ASP A 99 3.40 4.52 -7.71
C ASP A 99 2.24 3.55 -7.76
N TYR A 100 2.26 2.70 -8.78
CA TYR A 100 1.21 1.76 -9.08
C TYR A 100 1.86 0.44 -9.53
N LEU A 101 1.63 -0.62 -8.76
CA LEU A 101 2.27 -1.92 -9.00
C LEU A 101 1.20 -2.91 -9.45
N LEU A 102 1.29 -3.37 -10.71
CA LEU A 102 0.30 -4.28 -11.27
C LEU A 102 0.66 -5.74 -10.99
N LYS A 103 -0.32 -6.50 -10.52
CA LYS A 103 -0.16 -7.95 -10.32
C LYS A 103 -0.37 -8.70 -11.63
N PRO A 104 0.32 -9.79 -11.88
CA PRO A 104 1.48 -10.25 -11.13
C PRO A 104 2.71 -9.39 -11.46
N TYR A 105 3.47 -9.05 -10.45
CA TYR A 105 4.71 -8.30 -10.63
C TYR A 105 5.91 -9.17 -10.28
N GLU A 106 7.02 -8.93 -10.94
CA GLU A 106 8.27 -9.63 -10.65
C GLU A 106 9.03 -8.90 -9.55
N GLU A 107 9.90 -9.61 -8.84
CA GLU A 107 10.71 -9.01 -7.79
C GLU A 107 11.52 -7.82 -8.29
N GLU A 108 12.01 -7.90 -9.53
CA GLU A 108 12.78 -6.82 -10.13
C GLU A 108 11.98 -5.53 -10.18
N LYS A 109 10.70 -5.62 -10.51
CA LYS A 109 9.82 -4.46 -10.54
C LYS A 109 9.67 -3.85 -9.15
N PHE A 110 9.48 -4.70 -8.15
CA PHE A 110 9.39 -4.23 -6.77
C PHE A 110 10.71 -3.62 -6.31
N ARG A 111 11.83 -4.24 -6.69
CA ARG A 111 13.15 -3.75 -6.31
C ARG A 111 13.40 -2.34 -6.83
N LYS A 112 12.98 -2.06 -8.06
CA LYS A 112 13.07 -0.71 -8.63
C LYS A 112 12.25 0.28 -7.85
N LEU A 113 11.03 -0.09 -7.51
CA LEU A 113 10.15 0.74 -6.70
C LEU A 113 10.77 1.03 -5.33
N ALA A 114 11.32 -0.01 -4.68
CA ALA A 114 11.95 0.15 -3.38
C ALA A 114 13.13 1.11 -3.44
N ALA A 115 13.90 1.07 -4.53
CA ALA A 115 15.02 1.99 -4.71
C ALA A 115 14.55 3.44 -4.75
N GLU A 116 13.42 3.72 -5.38
CA GLU A 116 12.84 5.05 -5.41
C GLU A 116 12.33 5.48 -4.04
N LEU A 117 11.76 4.54 -3.29
CA LEU A 117 11.26 4.83 -1.95
C LEU A 117 12.37 5.18 -0.96
N ARG A 118 13.59 4.69 -1.22
CA ARG A 118 14.72 4.95 -0.34
C ARG A 118 15.43 6.29 -0.59
N ARG A 119 15.07 6.98 -1.63
CA ARG A 119 15.71 8.27 -1.96
C ARG A 119 15.30 9.39 -1.01
#